data_f0dfb59cacd07138b70fd489af6c4504
#
_entry.id   f0dfb59cacd07138b70fd489af6c4504
#
_cell.length_a   1.000
_cell.length_b   1.000
_cell.length_c   1.000
_cell.angle_alpha   90.00
_cell.angle_beta   90.00
_cell.angle_gamma   90.00
#
_symmetry.space_group_name_H-M   'P 1'
#
loop_
_entity.id
_entity.type
_entity.pdbx_description
1 polymer ?
#
loop_
_entity_poly.entity_id
_entity_poly.type
_entity_poly.pdbx_seq_one_letter_code
_entity_poly.pdbx_strand_id
1 'polypeptide(L)'
;RLVGSEMCIRDSQIASQKVSSIVGEEKVVGVDLLPTQEIPGSISIIGDISDKVVGEKLLKILGSNPNIIMSDMAANTTGHRQTDHIRTTHLLEIALHFSIENLKKNGVFLAKCFKGWTEKEALDLMQKNFSEVRHVKPDASRKESVEGYVIALGFKGK
;
A
#
# COMPACT_ATOMS: atom_id res chain seq x y z
N ARG A 1 13.66 16.68 -3.98
CA ARG A 1 12.53 16.06 -4.70
C ARG A 1 12.78 14.56 -4.71
N LEU A 2 12.26 13.88 -3.69
CA LEU A 2 12.31 12.41 -3.63
C LEU A 2 11.33 11.90 -4.67
N VAL A 3 11.81 11.16 -5.64
CA VAL A 3 11.01 10.47 -6.64
C VAL A 3 10.42 9.23 -5.98
N GLY A 4 9.20 8.82 -6.34
CA GLY A 4 8.47 7.71 -5.69
C GLY A 4 9.27 6.42 -5.48
N SER A 5 10.27 6.14 -6.32
CA SER A 5 11.18 5.00 -6.18
C SER A 5 11.99 4.98 -4.88
N GLU A 6 12.40 6.14 -4.33
CA GLU A 6 13.20 6.17 -3.09
C GLU A 6 12.36 5.88 -1.84
N MET A 7 11.07 6.22 -1.85
CA MET A 7 10.16 5.87 -0.75
C MET A 7 9.84 4.38 -0.76
N CYS A 8 9.54 3.79 -1.91
CA CYS A 8 9.37 2.34 -2.06
C CYS A 8 10.60 1.55 -1.58
N ILE A 9 11.81 2.05 -1.83
CA ILE A 9 13.06 1.42 -1.36
C ILE A 9 13.10 1.39 0.16
N ARG A 10 12.82 2.50 0.84
CA ARG A 10 12.86 2.58 2.31
C ARG A 10 11.80 1.69 2.96
N ASP A 11 10.59 1.70 2.44
CA ASP A 11 9.50 0.88 2.97
C ASP A 11 9.81 -0.60 2.79
N SER A 12 10.33 -1.01 1.64
CA SER A 12 10.75 -2.39 1.39
C SER A 12 11.94 -2.79 2.26
N GLN A 13 12.91 -1.90 2.53
CA GLN A 13 14.02 -2.16 3.45
C GLN A 13 13.54 -2.39 4.88
N ILE A 14 12.66 -1.52 5.39
CA ILE A 14 12.10 -1.66 6.74
C ILE A 14 11.25 -2.92 6.83
N ALA A 15 10.41 -3.19 5.84
CA ALA A 15 9.59 -4.38 5.78
C ALA A 15 10.46 -5.65 5.78
N SER A 16 11.49 -5.72 4.93
CA SER A 16 12.42 -6.87 4.87
C SER A 16 13.11 -7.10 6.21
N GLN A 17 13.63 -6.04 6.86
CA GLN A 17 14.28 -6.14 8.15
C GLN A 17 13.33 -6.66 9.24
N LYS A 18 12.08 -6.16 9.25
CA LYS A 18 11.08 -6.58 10.25
C LYS A 18 10.62 -8.02 10.01
N VAL A 19 10.36 -8.39 8.78
CA VAL A 19 9.93 -9.74 8.39
C VAL A 19 11.03 -10.75 8.65
N SER A 20 12.26 -10.48 8.25
CA SER A 20 13.42 -11.36 8.49
C SER A 20 13.70 -11.58 10.00
N SER A 21 13.30 -10.64 10.87
CA SER A 21 13.49 -10.76 12.32
C SER A 21 12.45 -11.67 12.99
N ILE A 22 11.34 -11.98 12.32
CA ILE A 22 10.19 -12.65 12.94
C ILE A 22 10.06 -14.11 12.51
N VAL A 23 10.27 -14.46 11.21
CA VAL A 23 10.16 -15.86 10.73
C VAL A 23 10.97 -16.04 9.43
N GLY A 24 11.80 -17.06 9.38
CA GLY A 24 12.87 -17.27 8.39
C GLY A 24 12.52 -17.54 6.93
N GLU A 25 11.28 -17.40 6.46
CA GLU A 25 10.91 -17.62 5.05
C GLU A 25 9.82 -16.66 4.51
N GLU A 26 9.49 -15.61 5.21
CA GLU A 26 8.49 -14.66 4.70
C GLU A 26 9.08 -13.78 3.58
N LYS A 27 8.30 -13.61 2.53
CA LYS A 27 8.71 -12.86 1.35
C LYS A 27 8.13 -11.44 1.38
N VAL A 28 8.96 -10.48 1.06
CA VAL A 28 8.54 -9.11 0.76
C VAL A 28 8.62 -8.94 -0.76
N VAL A 29 7.51 -8.58 -1.39
CA VAL A 29 7.45 -8.30 -2.82
C VAL A 29 6.93 -6.88 -3.01
N GLY A 30 7.70 -6.07 -3.73
CA GLY A 30 7.33 -4.71 -4.11
C GLY A 30 6.97 -4.62 -5.60
N VAL A 31 6.03 -3.72 -5.92
CA VAL A 31 5.68 -3.37 -7.30
C VAL A 31 5.82 -1.86 -7.45
N ASP A 32 6.54 -1.43 -8.47
CA ASP A 32 6.69 -0.02 -8.82
C ASP A 32 6.67 0.14 -10.35
N LEU A 33 6.22 1.28 -10.83
CA LEU A 33 6.27 1.63 -12.26
C LEU A 33 7.71 1.84 -12.75
N LEU A 34 8.61 2.19 -11.84
CA LEU A 34 10.01 2.47 -12.12
C LEU A 34 10.91 1.36 -11.56
N PRO A 35 12.07 1.13 -12.20
CA PRO A 35 13.03 0.19 -11.65
C PRO A 35 13.52 0.68 -10.28
N THR A 36 13.44 -0.21 -9.29
CA THR A 36 13.93 0.02 -7.94
C THR A 36 15.27 -0.68 -7.74
N GLN A 37 16.08 -0.13 -6.84
CA GLN A 37 17.34 -0.75 -6.45
C GLN A 37 17.08 -2.09 -5.75
N GLU A 38 17.92 -3.08 -6.00
CA GLU A 38 17.81 -4.37 -5.31
C GLU A 38 17.97 -4.21 -3.80
N ILE A 39 17.02 -4.75 -3.05
CA ILE A 39 16.99 -4.70 -1.60
C ILE A 39 17.11 -6.13 -1.07
N PRO A 40 18.14 -6.46 -0.27
CA PRO A 40 18.26 -7.78 0.32
C PRO A 40 17.00 -8.18 1.08
N GLY A 41 16.49 -9.39 0.82
CA GLY A 41 15.28 -9.90 1.45
C GLY A 41 13.96 -9.44 0.83
N SER A 42 14.00 -8.69 -0.28
CA SER A 42 12.80 -8.33 -1.05
C SER A 42 12.97 -8.64 -2.54
N ILE A 43 11.84 -8.80 -3.22
CA ILE A 43 11.77 -8.99 -4.67
C ILE A 43 11.00 -7.80 -5.24
N SER A 44 11.57 -7.12 -6.23
CA SER A 44 10.92 -5.99 -6.90
C SER A 44 10.42 -6.39 -8.29
N ILE A 45 9.22 -5.97 -8.63
CA ILE A 45 8.58 -6.14 -9.94
C ILE A 45 8.35 -4.75 -10.53
N ILE A 46 8.75 -4.55 -11.77
CA ILE A 46 8.38 -3.35 -12.52
C ILE A 46 7.04 -3.62 -13.19
N GLY A 47 6.06 -2.76 -12.91
CA GLY A 47 4.74 -2.86 -13.50
C GLY A 47 3.70 -1.99 -12.81
N ASP A 48 2.52 -1.93 -13.40
CA ASP A 48 1.37 -1.25 -12.82
C ASP A 48 0.49 -2.27 -12.08
N ILE A 49 0.22 -2.02 -10.80
CA ILE A 49 -0.61 -2.92 -9.97
C ILE A 49 -2.07 -2.96 -10.46
N SER A 50 -2.51 -1.98 -11.25
CA SER A 50 -3.82 -2.01 -11.90
C SER A 50 -3.90 -3.04 -13.02
N ASP A 51 -2.74 -3.48 -13.54
CA ASP A 51 -2.68 -4.56 -14.51
C ASP A 51 -2.81 -5.92 -13.81
N LYS A 52 -3.84 -6.66 -14.18
CA LYS A 52 -4.12 -8.00 -13.66
C LYS A 52 -2.93 -8.95 -13.80
N VAL A 53 -2.19 -8.88 -14.89
CA VAL A 53 -1.02 -9.72 -15.14
C VAL A 53 0.09 -9.45 -14.11
N VAL A 54 0.28 -8.18 -13.73
CA VAL A 54 1.25 -7.79 -12.69
C VAL A 54 0.81 -8.32 -11.32
N GLY A 55 -0.47 -8.19 -10.99
CA GLY A 55 -1.04 -8.73 -9.75
C GLY A 55 -0.88 -10.25 -9.66
N GLU A 56 -1.18 -10.99 -10.73
CA GLU A 56 -1.00 -12.45 -10.79
C GLU A 56 0.47 -12.86 -10.64
N LYS A 57 1.39 -12.12 -11.28
CA LYS A 57 2.83 -12.33 -11.14
C LYS A 57 3.29 -12.14 -9.70
N LEU A 58 2.82 -11.09 -9.04
CA LEU A 58 3.11 -10.79 -7.63
C LEU A 58 2.69 -11.95 -6.72
N LEU A 59 1.44 -12.41 -6.86
CA LEU A 59 0.90 -13.51 -6.06
C LEU A 59 1.65 -14.82 -6.32
N LYS A 60 2.05 -15.10 -7.56
CA LYS A 60 2.85 -16.26 -7.91
C LYS A 60 4.22 -16.23 -7.23
N ILE A 61 4.87 -15.08 -7.15
CA ILE A 61 6.15 -14.92 -6.46
C ILE A 61 5.99 -15.10 -4.94
N LEU A 62 4.93 -14.54 -4.36
CA LEU A 62 4.61 -14.74 -2.94
C LEU A 62 4.33 -16.21 -2.61
N GLY A 63 3.73 -16.97 -3.54
CA GLY A 63 3.34 -18.36 -3.35
C GLY A 63 2.11 -18.56 -2.45
N SER A 64 1.60 -17.52 -1.85
CA SER A 64 0.40 -17.51 -1.01
C SER A 64 -0.20 -16.10 -0.94
N ASN A 65 -1.43 -16.01 -0.46
CA ASN A 65 -2.06 -14.72 -0.19
C ASN A 65 -1.27 -13.94 0.87
N PRO A 66 -1.06 -12.63 0.68
CA PRO A 66 -0.31 -11.80 1.62
C PRO A 66 -1.05 -11.61 2.96
N ASN A 67 -0.28 -11.48 4.03
CA ASN A 67 -0.80 -11.11 5.35
C ASN A 67 -0.97 -9.60 5.47
N ILE A 68 -0.11 -8.83 4.77
CA ILE A 68 -0.08 -7.38 4.81
C ILE A 68 0.06 -6.87 3.38
N ILE A 69 -0.75 -5.89 3.03
CA ILE A 69 -0.60 -5.11 1.80
C ILE A 69 -0.43 -3.65 2.20
N MET A 70 0.65 -3.05 1.71
CA MET A 70 0.96 -1.65 1.93
C MET A 70 1.02 -0.90 0.60
N SER A 71 0.42 0.28 0.55
CA SER A 71 0.45 1.16 -0.61
C SER A 71 0.88 2.56 -0.22
N ASP A 72 2.00 2.99 -0.77
CA ASP A 72 2.49 4.37 -0.67
C ASP A 72 2.30 5.14 -1.99
N MET A 73 1.45 4.62 -2.87
CA MET A 73 1.17 5.24 -4.16
C MET A 73 0.61 6.66 -3.96
N ALA A 74 1.25 7.61 -4.62
CA ALA A 74 0.80 8.99 -4.65
C ALA A 74 0.88 9.51 -6.09
N ALA A 75 -0.14 10.24 -6.51
CA ALA A 75 -0.13 10.90 -7.80
C ALA A 75 0.92 12.02 -7.81
N ASN A 76 1.57 12.22 -8.96
CA ASN A 76 2.40 13.39 -9.16
C ASN A 76 1.58 14.66 -8.92
N THR A 77 2.06 15.51 -8.02
CA THR A 77 1.37 16.76 -7.69
C THR A 77 1.36 17.71 -8.89
N THR A 78 0.18 18.09 -9.32
CA THR A 78 -0.02 19.10 -10.37
C THR A 78 -0.03 20.52 -9.82
N GLY A 79 -0.10 20.66 -8.47
CA GLY A 79 -0.31 21.91 -7.77
C GLY A 79 -1.79 22.30 -7.65
N HIS A 80 -2.70 21.54 -8.28
CA HIS A 80 -4.13 21.73 -8.18
C HIS A 80 -4.72 20.72 -7.19
N ARG A 81 -5.02 21.18 -5.96
CA ARG A 81 -5.41 20.32 -4.84
C ARG A 81 -6.52 19.31 -5.16
N GLN A 82 -7.55 19.74 -5.87
CA GLN A 82 -8.68 18.88 -6.19
C GLN A 82 -8.31 17.77 -7.16
N THR A 83 -7.49 18.07 -8.18
CA THR A 83 -7.02 17.08 -9.14
C THR A 83 -6.09 16.08 -8.48
N ASP A 84 -5.17 16.56 -7.66
CA ASP A 84 -4.21 15.72 -6.95
C ASP A 84 -4.93 14.79 -5.96
N HIS A 85 -5.98 15.30 -5.31
CA HIS A 85 -6.83 14.51 -4.43
C HIS A 85 -7.54 13.37 -5.19
N ILE A 86 -8.26 13.66 -6.26
CA ILE A 86 -8.98 12.65 -7.06
C ILE A 86 -8.03 11.54 -7.53
N ARG A 87 -6.85 11.91 -8.02
CA ARG A 87 -5.84 10.94 -8.49
C ARG A 87 -5.33 10.06 -7.37
N THR A 88 -5.03 10.63 -6.19
CA THR A 88 -4.55 9.87 -5.04
C THR A 88 -5.63 8.95 -4.48
N THR A 89 -6.88 9.39 -4.45
CA THR A 89 -8.01 8.55 -4.07
C THR A 89 -8.18 7.36 -5.00
N HIS A 90 -8.06 7.57 -6.30
CA HIS A 90 -8.14 6.48 -7.28
C HIS A 90 -7.04 5.42 -7.07
N LEU A 91 -5.81 5.84 -6.75
CA LEU A 91 -4.72 4.91 -6.43
C LEU A 91 -5.00 4.12 -5.14
N LEU A 92 -5.57 4.78 -4.13
CA LEU A 92 -6.03 4.11 -2.90
C LEU A 92 -7.08 3.03 -3.22
N GLU A 93 -8.05 3.34 -4.06
CA GLU A 93 -9.11 2.41 -4.46
C GLU A 93 -8.55 1.19 -5.19
N ILE A 94 -7.62 1.37 -6.12
CA ILE A 94 -6.94 0.28 -6.82
C ILE A 94 -6.26 -0.66 -5.80
N ALA A 95 -5.49 -0.10 -4.87
CA ALA A 95 -4.82 -0.87 -3.83
C ALA A 95 -5.81 -1.58 -2.90
N LEU A 96 -6.92 -0.93 -2.55
CA LEU A 96 -7.97 -1.49 -1.71
C LEU A 96 -8.67 -2.67 -2.39
N HIS A 97 -9.06 -2.54 -3.65
CA HIS A 97 -9.66 -3.62 -4.42
C HIS A 97 -8.73 -4.82 -4.53
N PHE A 98 -7.45 -4.59 -4.88
CA PHE A 98 -6.45 -5.64 -4.88
C PHE A 98 -6.32 -6.33 -3.51
N SER A 99 -6.41 -5.56 -2.42
CA SER A 99 -6.32 -6.08 -1.05
C SER A 99 -7.53 -6.95 -0.69
N ILE A 100 -8.74 -6.52 -1.02
CA ILE A 100 -9.97 -7.28 -0.76
C ILE A 100 -9.97 -8.60 -1.55
N GLU A 101 -9.38 -8.61 -2.73
CA GLU A 101 -9.30 -9.82 -3.54
C GLU A 101 -8.27 -10.83 -3.03
N ASN A 102 -7.17 -10.36 -2.43
CA ASN A 102 -5.97 -11.17 -2.26
C ASN A 102 -5.47 -11.32 -0.83
N LEU A 103 -5.93 -10.51 0.14
CA LEU A 103 -5.49 -10.65 1.53
C LEU A 103 -5.92 -11.98 2.16
N LYS A 104 -5.07 -12.52 3.03
CA LYS A 104 -5.46 -13.57 3.96
C LYS A 104 -6.49 -13.05 4.95
N LYS A 105 -7.37 -13.94 5.44
CA LYS A 105 -8.23 -13.65 6.58
C LYS A 105 -7.40 -13.14 7.77
N ASN A 106 -7.90 -12.12 8.46
CA ASN A 106 -7.22 -11.35 9.50
C ASN A 106 -6.02 -10.52 9.00
N GLY A 107 -5.82 -10.40 7.69
CA GLY A 107 -4.78 -9.57 7.09
C GLY A 107 -5.00 -8.08 7.32
N VAL A 108 -3.98 -7.31 6.98
CA VAL A 108 -3.91 -5.86 7.19
C VAL A 108 -3.71 -5.14 5.87
N PHE A 109 -4.44 -4.06 5.68
CA PHE A 109 -4.25 -3.11 4.61
C PHE A 109 -3.81 -1.75 5.16
N LEU A 110 -2.75 -1.19 4.60
CA LEU A 110 -2.24 0.14 4.91
C LEU A 110 -2.08 0.93 3.62
N ALA A 111 -2.64 2.12 3.55
CA ALA A 111 -2.44 2.97 2.39
C ALA A 111 -2.28 4.45 2.74
N LYS A 112 -1.50 5.16 1.92
CA LYS A 112 -1.41 6.61 1.98
C LYS A 112 -2.74 7.23 1.55
N CYS A 113 -3.17 8.26 2.27
CA CYS A 113 -4.32 9.08 1.94
C CYS A 113 -4.05 10.54 2.29
N PHE A 114 -4.88 11.44 1.81
CA PHE A 114 -4.86 12.82 2.30
C PHE A 114 -5.76 12.96 3.52
N LYS A 115 -5.31 13.70 4.52
CA LYS A 115 -6.02 13.92 5.78
C LYS A 115 -7.39 14.55 5.52
N GLY A 116 -8.44 13.89 6.02
CA GLY A 116 -9.84 14.37 5.93
C GLY A 116 -10.56 13.98 4.62
N TRP A 117 -9.95 13.16 3.78
CA TRP A 117 -10.41 12.92 2.42
C TRP A 117 -10.37 11.45 1.95
N THR A 118 -10.50 10.51 2.84
CA THR A 118 -10.89 9.18 2.38
C THR A 118 -12.33 9.29 1.91
N GLU A 119 -12.58 9.10 0.63
CA GLU A 119 -13.93 9.19 0.10
C GLU A 119 -14.83 8.21 0.84
N LYS A 120 -16.07 8.61 1.07
CA LYS A 120 -17.03 7.83 1.83
C LYS A 120 -17.15 6.41 1.29
N GLU A 121 -17.13 6.26 -0.03
CA GLU A 121 -17.23 4.97 -0.70
C GLU A 121 -16.06 4.02 -0.37
N ALA A 122 -14.83 4.51 -0.40
CA ALA A 122 -13.66 3.72 -0.02
C ALA A 122 -13.68 3.39 1.47
N LEU A 123 -14.11 4.32 2.33
CA LEU A 123 -14.23 4.09 3.77
C LEU A 123 -15.32 3.04 4.07
N ASP A 124 -16.49 3.15 3.46
CA ASP A 124 -17.59 2.20 3.59
C ASP A 124 -17.16 0.79 3.14
N LEU A 125 -16.41 0.72 2.03
CA LEU A 125 -15.86 -0.54 1.51
C LEU A 125 -14.85 -1.16 2.49
N MET A 126 -13.96 -0.35 3.10
CA MET A 126 -13.05 -0.83 4.14
C MET A 126 -13.79 -1.33 5.37
N GLN A 127 -14.77 -0.58 5.90
CA GLN A 127 -15.55 -0.96 7.08
C GLN A 127 -16.35 -2.23 6.86
N LYS A 128 -16.84 -2.45 5.64
CA LYS A 128 -17.53 -3.69 5.26
C LYS A 128 -16.60 -4.90 5.32
N ASN A 129 -15.37 -4.77 4.85
CA ASN A 129 -14.45 -5.89 4.63
C ASN A 129 -13.43 -6.10 5.76
N PHE A 130 -13.24 -5.12 6.64
CA PHE A 130 -12.29 -5.18 7.75
C PHE A 130 -12.99 -4.98 9.10
N SER A 131 -12.37 -5.48 10.15
CA SER A 131 -12.92 -5.39 11.52
C SER A 131 -12.76 -4.01 12.12
N GLU A 132 -11.69 -3.31 11.73
CA GLU A 132 -11.36 -1.99 12.24
C GLU A 132 -10.67 -1.15 11.17
N VAL A 133 -11.02 0.13 11.10
CA VAL A 133 -10.41 1.11 10.20
C VAL A 133 -10.01 2.36 10.99
N ARG A 134 -8.77 2.77 10.86
CA ARG A 134 -8.21 3.94 11.55
C ARG A 134 -7.48 4.85 10.56
N HIS A 135 -7.53 6.16 10.81
CA HIS A 135 -6.64 7.12 10.17
C HIS A 135 -5.48 7.42 11.11
N VAL A 136 -4.26 7.37 10.57
CA VAL A 136 -3.04 7.60 11.32
C VAL A 136 -2.20 8.67 10.63
N LYS A 137 -1.71 9.62 11.41
CA LYS A 137 -0.68 10.55 10.97
C LYS A 137 0.60 10.21 11.73
N PRO A 138 1.69 9.79 11.06
CA PRO A 138 2.95 9.51 11.75
C PRO A 138 3.48 10.75 12.45
N ASP A 139 4.06 10.58 13.64
CA ASP A 139 4.66 11.67 14.42
C ASP A 139 5.78 12.40 13.66
N ALA A 140 6.49 11.65 12.80
CA ALA A 140 7.53 12.20 11.92
C ALA A 140 6.98 13.03 10.75
N SER A 141 5.67 13.02 10.50
CA SER A 141 5.05 13.87 9.47
C SER A 141 5.10 15.33 9.87
N ARG A 142 5.44 16.20 8.91
CA ARG A 142 5.36 17.65 9.13
C ARG A 142 3.92 18.04 9.49
N LYS A 143 3.77 18.99 10.41
CA LYS A 143 2.44 19.43 10.89
C LYS A 143 1.55 19.92 9.74
N GLU A 144 2.16 20.60 8.76
CA GLU A 144 1.48 21.19 7.59
C GLU A 144 1.16 20.15 6.50
N SER A 145 1.75 18.94 6.56
CA SER A 145 1.51 17.91 5.57
C SER A 145 0.05 17.45 5.64
N VAL A 146 -0.59 17.45 4.48
CA VAL A 146 -1.95 16.92 4.31
C VAL A 146 -1.96 15.40 4.16
N GLU A 147 -0.78 14.78 4.05
CA GLU A 147 -0.64 13.32 3.94
C GLU A 147 -0.87 12.64 5.29
N GLY A 148 -1.53 11.52 5.24
CA GLY A 148 -1.74 10.60 6.33
C GLY A 148 -1.85 9.18 5.78
N TYR A 149 -2.21 8.26 6.65
CA TYR A 149 -2.41 6.86 6.28
C TYR A 149 -3.75 6.37 6.80
N VAL A 150 -4.38 5.47 6.05
CA VAL A 150 -5.49 4.67 6.52
C VAL A 150 -4.99 3.25 6.77
N ILE A 151 -5.33 2.70 7.94
CA ILE A 151 -5.03 1.33 8.33
C ILE A 151 -6.34 0.59 8.51
N ALA A 152 -6.49 -0.52 7.81
CA ALA A 152 -7.62 -1.43 7.95
C ALA A 152 -7.13 -2.79 8.47
N LEU A 153 -7.63 -3.18 9.63
CA LEU A 153 -7.19 -4.35 10.38
C LEU A 153 -8.25 -5.46 10.33
N GLY A 154 -7.77 -6.69 10.32
CA GLY A 154 -8.63 -7.86 10.46
C GLY A 154 -9.53 -8.05 9.26
N PHE A 155 -8.96 -8.31 8.09
CA PHE A 155 -9.74 -8.66 6.89
C PHE A 155 -10.67 -9.84 7.19
N LYS A 156 -11.97 -9.67 6.94
CA LYS A 156 -12.99 -10.67 7.29
C LYS A 156 -12.95 -11.92 6.40
N GLY A 157 -12.28 -11.82 5.25
CA GLY A 157 -12.28 -12.87 4.22
C GLY A 157 -13.48 -12.75 3.28
N LYS A 158 -13.42 -13.51 2.20
CA LYS A 158 -14.56 -13.69 1.29
C LYS A 158 -15.53 -14.71 1.84
#